data_981df3346c990fd7d33602e3877ba40f
#
_entry.id   981df3346c990fd7d33602e3877ba40f
#
_cell.length_a   1.000
_cell.length_b   1.000
_cell.length_c   1.000
_cell.angle_alpha   90.00
_cell.angle_beta   90.00
_cell.angle_gamma   90.00
#
_symmetry.space_group_name_H-M   'P 1'
#
loop_
_entity.id
_entity.type
_entity.pdbx_description
1 polymer ?
#
loop_
_entity_poly.entity_id
_entity_poly.type
_entity_poly.pdbx_seq_one_letter_code
_entity_poly.pdbx_strand_id
1 'polypeptide(L)'
;MRSPGGRPSPAAALEEVRAIYRDLAARPIERNCELRTQCCHFKLTGKTPYLTRGEALLAARALKATGRKKLPVRDDGACPLLDPQTSRCLIYEDRPFGCRTHFCAAAGGPYARREVVDLIRRLEQIDEQLGGDGPRALPSAISSVLG
;
A
#
# COMPACT_ATOMS: atom_id res chain seq x y z
N MET A 1 7.03 -0.02 -26.60
CA MET A 1 5.61 0.29 -26.81
C MET A 1 4.77 -0.93 -26.50
N ARG A 2 3.69 -0.72 -25.79
CA ARG A 2 2.84 -1.82 -25.38
C ARG A 2 1.89 -2.22 -26.51
N SER A 3 1.76 -3.53 -26.75
CA SER A 3 0.79 -4.03 -27.74
C SER A 3 -0.64 -3.78 -27.24
N PRO A 4 -1.58 -3.42 -28.14
CA PRO A 4 -2.98 -3.34 -27.75
C PRO A 4 -3.46 -4.67 -27.17
N GLY A 5 -4.10 -4.63 -26.01
CA GLY A 5 -4.57 -5.81 -25.32
C GLY A 5 -3.51 -6.59 -24.55
N GLY A 6 -2.24 -6.16 -24.61
CA GLY A 6 -1.17 -6.79 -23.84
C GLY A 6 -1.20 -6.36 -22.40
N ARG A 7 -0.93 -7.30 -21.49
CA ARG A 7 -0.76 -6.97 -20.09
C ARG A 7 0.67 -6.47 -19.84
N PRO A 8 0.86 -5.51 -18.92
CA PRO A 8 2.22 -5.11 -18.56
C PRO A 8 2.95 -6.27 -17.90
N SER A 9 4.28 -6.31 -18.04
CA SER A 9 5.05 -7.24 -17.24
C SER A 9 4.90 -6.88 -15.76
N PRO A 10 5.06 -7.85 -14.85
CA PRO A 10 5.01 -7.53 -13.42
C PRO A 10 5.96 -6.40 -13.03
N ALA A 11 7.17 -6.39 -13.58
CA ALA A 11 8.14 -5.34 -13.30
C ALA A 11 7.63 -3.96 -13.75
N ALA A 12 7.05 -3.87 -14.95
CA ALA A 12 6.49 -2.62 -15.46
C ALA A 12 5.31 -2.14 -14.60
N ALA A 13 4.46 -3.07 -14.18
CA ALA A 13 3.33 -2.75 -13.31
C ALA A 13 3.80 -2.19 -11.97
N LEU A 14 4.84 -2.78 -11.37
CA LEU A 14 5.38 -2.32 -10.10
C LEU A 14 6.01 -0.93 -10.22
N GLU A 15 6.69 -0.65 -11.34
CA GLU A 15 7.23 0.69 -11.59
C GLU A 15 6.11 1.72 -11.72
N GLU A 16 5.00 1.35 -12.35
CA GLU A 16 3.84 2.24 -12.46
C GLU A 16 3.22 2.53 -11.08
N VAL A 17 3.12 1.53 -10.21
CA VAL A 17 2.65 1.73 -8.84
C VAL A 17 3.57 2.72 -8.12
N ARG A 18 4.87 2.56 -8.25
CA ARG A 18 5.83 3.47 -7.63
C ARG A 18 5.71 4.89 -8.19
N ALA A 19 5.45 5.03 -9.49
CA ALA A 19 5.21 6.33 -10.11
C ALA A 19 3.98 7.00 -9.51
N ILE A 20 2.93 6.24 -9.26
CA ILE A 20 1.72 6.75 -8.61
C ILE A 20 2.05 7.26 -7.20
N TYR A 21 2.84 6.51 -6.45
CA TYR A 21 3.26 6.92 -5.11
C TYR A 21 4.10 8.20 -5.14
N ARG A 22 4.99 8.34 -6.14
CA ARG A 22 5.77 9.57 -6.32
C ARG A 22 4.89 10.75 -6.67
N ASP A 23 3.90 10.56 -7.52
CA ASP A 23 2.95 11.61 -7.89
C ASP A 23 2.17 12.08 -6.68
N LEU A 24 1.76 11.15 -5.81
CA LEU A 24 1.08 11.49 -4.56
C LEU A 24 1.99 12.34 -3.67
N ALA A 25 3.24 11.92 -3.51
CA ALA A 25 4.21 12.63 -2.66
C ALA A 25 4.51 14.04 -3.18
N ALA A 26 4.39 14.27 -4.48
CA ALA A 26 4.66 15.56 -5.11
C ALA A 26 3.47 16.53 -5.03
N ARG A 27 2.30 16.08 -4.59
CA ARG A 27 1.11 16.94 -4.52
C ARG A 27 1.23 17.95 -3.36
N PRO A 28 0.78 19.20 -3.57
CA PRO A 28 0.87 20.22 -2.54
C PRO A 28 -0.27 20.12 -1.51
N ILE A 29 -0.41 18.93 -0.92
CA ILE A 29 -1.40 18.66 0.12
C ILE A 29 -0.65 18.62 1.44
N GLU A 30 -0.91 19.59 2.32
CA GLU A 30 -0.18 19.67 3.58
C GLU A 30 -0.61 18.58 4.55
N ARG A 31 0.33 17.74 4.92
CA ARG A 31 0.18 16.74 5.99
C ARG A 31 1.54 16.55 6.64
N ASN A 32 1.56 16.55 7.96
CA ASN A 32 2.79 16.44 8.74
C ASN A 32 2.77 15.13 9.53
N CYS A 33 3.31 14.08 8.91
CA CYS A 33 3.43 12.80 9.59
C CYS A 33 4.62 12.85 10.56
N GLU A 34 4.35 12.61 11.85
CA GLU A 34 5.38 12.55 12.90
C GLU A 34 5.91 11.13 13.07
N LEU A 35 5.73 10.27 12.09
CA LEU A 35 6.11 8.84 12.11
C LEU A 35 5.42 8.06 13.22
N ARG A 36 4.23 8.50 13.64
CA ARG A 36 3.40 7.74 14.56
C ARG A 36 2.81 6.55 13.81
N THR A 37 2.89 5.38 14.43
CA THR A 37 2.43 4.14 13.78
C THR A 37 1.04 3.71 14.22
N GLN A 38 0.26 4.61 14.81
CA GLN A 38 -1.11 4.31 15.24
C GLN A 38 -1.98 3.83 14.08
N CYS A 39 -1.76 4.34 12.88
CA CYS A 39 -2.48 3.89 11.68
C CYS A 39 -2.21 2.43 11.34
N CYS A 40 -1.12 1.84 11.86
CA CYS A 40 -0.80 0.42 11.70
C CYS A 40 -1.46 -0.46 12.76
N HIS A 41 -2.12 0.13 13.75
CA HIS A 41 -2.83 -0.60 14.80
C HIS A 41 -4.31 -0.67 14.46
N PHE A 42 -4.67 -1.65 13.64
CA PHE A 42 -6.01 -1.77 13.05
C PHE A 42 -7.12 -1.85 14.10
N LYS A 43 -6.88 -2.52 15.22
CA LYS A 43 -7.87 -2.57 16.32
C LYS A 43 -8.07 -1.20 16.95
N LEU A 44 -7.02 -0.42 17.08
CA LEU A 44 -7.07 0.91 17.69
C LEU A 44 -7.79 1.91 16.78
N THR A 45 -7.50 1.88 15.49
CA THR A 45 -8.10 2.82 14.53
C THR A 45 -9.43 2.35 13.95
N GLY A 46 -9.71 1.04 14.04
CA GLY A 46 -10.87 0.43 13.42
C GLY A 46 -10.78 0.38 11.89
N LYS A 47 -9.61 0.61 11.31
CA LYS A 47 -9.43 0.70 9.86
C LYS A 47 -8.26 -0.13 9.39
N THR A 48 -8.51 -1.00 8.41
CA THR A 48 -7.50 -1.79 7.73
C THR A 48 -7.38 -1.26 6.30
N PRO A 49 -6.17 -0.91 5.83
CA PRO A 49 -6.02 -0.46 4.45
C PRO A 49 -6.31 -1.58 3.47
N TYR A 50 -6.83 -1.21 2.29
CA TYR A 50 -7.10 -2.13 1.19
C TYR A 50 -6.08 -1.90 0.08
N LEU A 51 -5.60 -2.99 -0.51
CA LEU A 51 -4.57 -2.95 -1.55
C LEU A 51 -5.13 -3.51 -2.85
N THR A 52 -4.85 -2.81 -3.95
CA THR A 52 -5.02 -3.36 -5.28
C THR A 52 -3.92 -4.39 -5.53
N ARG A 53 -4.06 -5.20 -6.58
CA ARG A 53 -3.11 -6.28 -6.87
C ARG A 53 -1.70 -5.76 -7.15
N GLY A 54 -1.56 -4.63 -7.85
CA GLY A 54 -0.26 -4.02 -8.08
C GLY A 54 0.43 -3.63 -6.78
N GLU A 55 -0.32 -3.02 -5.88
CA GLU A 55 0.19 -2.65 -4.57
C GLU A 55 0.59 -3.88 -3.74
N ALA A 56 -0.22 -4.94 -3.80
CA ALA A 56 0.07 -6.17 -3.08
C ALA A 56 1.36 -6.82 -3.60
N LEU A 57 1.57 -6.85 -4.91
CA LEU A 57 2.79 -7.38 -5.52
C LEU A 57 4.02 -6.57 -5.12
N LEU A 58 3.90 -5.24 -5.11
CA LEU A 58 5.00 -4.37 -4.70
C LEU A 58 5.34 -4.58 -3.23
N ALA A 59 4.33 -4.65 -2.36
CA ALA A 59 4.52 -4.90 -0.95
C ALA A 59 5.17 -6.27 -0.69
N ALA A 60 4.72 -7.31 -1.41
CA ALA A 60 5.29 -8.64 -1.30
C ALA A 60 6.76 -8.66 -1.73
N ARG A 61 7.10 -7.97 -2.81
CA ARG A 61 8.48 -7.84 -3.26
C ARG A 61 9.35 -7.17 -2.21
N ALA A 62 8.85 -6.09 -1.63
CA ALA A 62 9.57 -5.38 -0.58
C ALA A 62 9.76 -6.26 0.66
N LEU A 63 8.75 -7.02 1.05
CA LEU A 63 8.83 -7.92 2.18
C LEU A 63 9.87 -9.02 1.95
N LYS A 64 9.88 -9.62 0.76
CA LYS A 64 10.87 -10.63 0.39
C LYS A 64 12.30 -10.07 0.42
N ALA A 65 12.47 -8.82 0.04
CA ALA A 65 13.76 -8.15 0.09
C ALA A 65 14.31 -8.02 1.51
N THR A 66 13.45 -8.08 2.53
CA THR A 66 13.87 -8.09 3.94
C THR A 66 14.27 -9.50 4.41
N GLY A 67 14.19 -10.51 3.54
CA GLY A 67 14.49 -11.89 3.88
C GLY A 67 13.28 -12.71 4.35
N ARG A 68 12.10 -12.13 4.35
CA ARG A 68 10.88 -12.81 4.80
C ARG A 68 10.12 -13.41 3.63
N LYS A 69 9.69 -14.66 3.78
CA LYS A 69 8.92 -15.37 2.75
C LYS A 69 7.44 -15.37 3.02
N LYS A 70 7.04 -15.06 4.23
CA LYS A 70 5.65 -15.04 4.67
C LYS A 70 5.37 -13.76 5.44
N LEU A 71 4.10 -13.37 5.45
CA LEU A 71 3.66 -12.25 6.25
C LEU A 71 3.74 -12.62 7.73
N PRO A 72 4.39 -11.79 8.58
CA PRO A 72 4.44 -12.07 10.01
C PRO A 72 3.04 -12.14 10.62
N VAL A 73 2.88 -12.98 11.64
CA VAL A 73 1.63 -13.11 12.38
C VAL A 73 1.67 -12.21 13.61
N ARG A 74 0.59 -11.47 13.84
CA ARG A 74 0.47 -10.62 15.00
C ARG A 74 -0.84 -10.88 15.73
N ASP A 75 -0.76 -11.02 17.06
CA ASP A 75 -1.91 -11.29 17.90
C ASP A 75 -2.56 -10.01 18.44
N ASP A 76 -1.86 -8.88 18.35
CA ASP A 76 -2.31 -7.61 18.92
C ASP A 76 -3.21 -6.80 17.98
N GLY A 77 -3.55 -7.33 16.82
CA GLY A 77 -4.39 -6.65 15.84
C GLY A 77 -3.71 -5.51 15.12
N ALA A 78 -2.39 -5.38 15.22
CA ALA A 78 -1.64 -4.40 14.46
C ALA A 78 -1.33 -4.92 13.06
N CYS A 79 -0.85 -4.00 12.19
CA CYS A 79 -0.42 -4.36 10.84
C CYS A 79 0.70 -5.40 10.88
N PRO A 80 0.58 -6.51 10.13
CA PRO A 80 1.65 -7.52 10.08
C PRO A 80 2.99 -6.98 9.61
N LEU A 81 3.00 -5.84 8.89
CA LEU A 81 4.23 -5.21 8.41
C LEU A 81 4.89 -4.30 9.44
N LEU A 82 4.25 -4.09 10.58
CA LEU A 82 4.81 -3.27 11.65
C LEU A 82 5.79 -4.11 12.47
N ASP A 83 7.06 -3.68 12.49
CA ASP A 83 8.09 -4.36 13.27
C ASP A 83 7.79 -4.17 14.76
N PRO A 84 7.61 -5.26 15.54
CA PRO A 84 7.30 -5.15 16.96
C PRO A 84 8.44 -4.58 17.80
N GLN A 85 9.69 -4.64 17.33
CA GLN A 85 10.84 -4.15 18.05
C GLN A 85 11.09 -2.67 17.83
N THR A 86 10.97 -2.22 16.58
CA THR A 86 11.26 -0.82 16.21
C THR A 86 10.02 0.04 16.08
N SER A 87 8.83 -0.57 16.02
CA SER A 87 7.55 0.10 15.74
C SER A 87 7.55 0.83 14.39
N ARG A 88 8.32 0.32 13.42
CA ARG A 88 8.41 0.88 12.09
C ARG A 88 7.90 -0.11 11.06
N CYS A 89 7.37 0.43 9.95
CA CYS A 89 6.91 -0.40 8.85
C CYS A 89 8.09 -1.06 8.15
N LEU A 90 8.03 -2.39 7.99
CA LEU A 90 9.09 -3.18 7.35
C LEU A 90 9.30 -2.79 5.88
N ILE A 91 8.27 -2.23 5.24
CA ILE A 91 8.31 -1.84 3.83
C ILE A 91 7.99 -0.35 3.66
N TYR A 92 8.48 0.49 4.56
CA TYR A 92 8.13 1.91 4.62
C TYR A 92 8.17 2.61 3.27
N GLU A 93 9.22 2.37 2.47
CA GLU A 93 9.39 3.02 1.16
C GLU A 93 8.35 2.58 0.14
N ASP A 94 7.79 1.38 0.29
CA ASP A 94 6.81 0.82 -0.62
C ASP A 94 5.44 0.65 0.06
N ARG A 95 5.14 1.50 1.04
CA ARG A 95 3.85 1.47 1.73
C ARG A 95 2.69 1.58 0.75
N PRO A 96 1.61 0.84 0.99
CA PRO A 96 0.41 0.95 0.16
C PRO A 96 -0.20 2.35 0.17
N PHE A 97 -0.99 2.64 -0.85
CA PHE A 97 -1.63 3.93 -1.03
C PHE A 97 -2.47 4.34 0.19
N GLY A 98 -3.26 3.40 0.73
CA GLY A 98 -4.08 3.67 1.91
C GLY A 98 -3.25 4.09 3.12
N CYS A 99 -2.05 3.53 3.26
CA CYS A 99 -1.14 3.93 4.35
C CYS A 99 -0.55 5.32 4.12
N ARG A 100 -0.40 5.73 2.86
CA ARG A 100 0.17 7.03 2.49
C ARG A 100 -0.85 8.16 2.58
N THR A 101 -2.14 7.85 2.49
CA THR A 101 -3.21 8.85 2.51
C THR A 101 -3.89 8.96 3.87
N HIS A 102 -3.63 8.01 4.76
CA HIS A 102 -4.22 8.02 6.09
C HIS A 102 -3.29 8.69 7.08
N PHE A 103 -3.61 9.92 7.47
CA PHE A 103 -2.89 10.65 8.49
C PHE A 103 -3.76 10.78 9.73
N CYS A 104 -3.14 10.76 10.91
CA CYS A 104 -3.86 11.00 12.16
C CYS A 104 -4.34 12.46 12.22
N ALA A 105 -5.30 12.75 13.10
CA ALA A 105 -5.85 14.09 13.23
C ALA A 105 -4.77 15.13 13.53
N ALA A 106 -3.75 14.76 14.32
CA ALA A 106 -2.63 15.64 14.65
C ALA A 106 -1.81 16.03 13.42
N ALA A 107 -1.75 15.17 12.40
CA ALA A 107 -1.03 15.43 11.14
C ALA A 107 -1.92 16.08 10.07
N GLY A 108 -3.20 16.34 10.36
CA GLY A 108 -4.13 16.97 9.42
C GLY A 108 -5.26 16.07 8.93
N GLY A 109 -5.30 14.81 9.39
CA GLY A 109 -6.33 13.84 9.00
C GLY A 109 -6.07 13.19 7.64
N PRO A 110 -6.90 12.20 7.25
CA PRO A 110 -6.74 11.52 5.98
C PRO A 110 -7.03 12.44 4.79
N TYR A 111 -6.45 12.12 3.62
CA TYR A 111 -6.78 12.83 2.40
C TYR A 111 -8.22 12.54 1.99
N ALA A 112 -8.91 13.56 1.50
CA ALA A 112 -10.25 13.37 0.93
C ALA A 112 -10.12 12.58 -0.39
N ARG A 113 -11.09 11.70 -0.67
CA ARG A 113 -11.06 10.89 -1.90
C ARG A 113 -10.94 11.76 -3.15
N ARG A 114 -11.63 12.90 -3.19
CA ARG A 114 -11.59 13.81 -4.35
C ARG A 114 -10.20 14.35 -4.64
N GLU A 115 -9.33 14.39 -3.64
CA GLU A 115 -7.96 14.89 -3.79
C GLU A 115 -7.05 13.90 -4.48
N VAL A 116 -7.42 12.61 -4.48
CA VAL A 116 -6.56 11.53 -4.96
C VAL A 116 -7.28 10.54 -5.87
N VAL A 117 -8.50 10.83 -6.28
CA VAL A 117 -9.33 9.88 -7.05
C VAL A 117 -8.68 9.47 -8.38
N ASP A 118 -7.95 10.37 -9.01
CA ASP A 118 -7.24 10.06 -10.26
C ASP A 118 -6.15 9.01 -10.04
N LEU A 119 -5.45 9.09 -8.92
CA LEU A 119 -4.42 8.11 -8.56
C LEU A 119 -5.05 6.76 -8.21
N ILE A 120 -6.19 6.79 -7.51
CA ILE A 120 -6.93 5.57 -7.20
C ILE A 120 -7.34 4.86 -8.49
N ARG A 121 -7.84 5.60 -9.48
CA ARG A 121 -8.23 5.02 -10.77
C ARG A 121 -7.06 4.39 -11.51
N ARG A 122 -5.88 5.00 -11.43
CA ARG A 122 -4.67 4.41 -12.03
C ARG A 122 -4.31 3.09 -11.36
N LEU A 123 -4.42 3.02 -10.03
CA LEU A 123 -4.20 1.78 -9.28
C LEU A 123 -5.22 0.70 -9.68
N GLU A 124 -6.48 1.09 -9.84
CA GLU A 124 -7.54 0.17 -10.26
C GLU A 124 -7.30 -0.37 -11.67
N GLN A 125 -6.79 0.46 -12.58
CA GLN A 125 -6.44 0.02 -13.93
C GLN A 125 -5.32 -1.02 -13.91
N ILE A 126 -4.31 -0.81 -13.08
CA ILE A 126 -3.21 -1.78 -12.92
C ILE A 126 -3.76 -3.09 -12.35
N ASP A 127 -4.65 -3.01 -11.37
CA ASP A 127 -5.29 -4.19 -10.78
C ASP A 127 -5.99 -5.02 -11.85
N GLU A 128 -6.78 -4.37 -12.70
CA GLU A 128 -7.47 -5.03 -13.79
C GLU A 128 -6.50 -5.66 -14.80
N GLN A 129 -5.44 -4.94 -15.15
CA GLN A 129 -4.43 -5.44 -16.08
C GLN A 129 -3.68 -6.67 -15.52
N LEU A 130 -3.56 -6.76 -14.21
CA LEU A 130 -2.90 -7.88 -13.53
C LEU A 130 -3.87 -9.04 -13.20
N GLY A 131 -5.12 -8.93 -13.62
CA GLY A 131 -6.12 -9.95 -13.37
C GLY A 131 -6.70 -9.92 -11.97
N GLY A 132 -6.59 -8.79 -11.28
CA GLY A 132 -7.20 -8.61 -9.97
C GLY A 132 -8.70 -8.40 -10.05
N ASP A 133 -9.38 -8.58 -8.95
CA ASP A 133 -10.82 -8.43 -8.83
C ASP A 133 -11.20 -7.28 -7.88
N GLY A 134 -10.31 -6.34 -7.73
CA GLY A 134 -10.52 -5.18 -6.86
C GLY A 134 -9.66 -5.21 -5.61
N PRO A 135 -9.69 -4.14 -4.81
CA PRO A 135 -8.90 -4.07 -3.59
C PRO A 135 -9.30 -5.11 -2.56
N ARG A 136 -8.31 -5.60 -1.82
CA ARG A 136 -8.50 -6.53 -0.71
C ARG A 136 -7.80 -5.99 0.54
N ALA A 137 -8.26 -6.42 1.71
CA ALA A 137 -7.61 -6.03 2.96
C ALA A 137 -6.12 -6.42 2.93
N LEU A 138 -5.26 -5.58 3.47
CA LEU A 138 -3.81 -5.71 3.40
C LEU A 138 -3.29 -7.12 3.72
N PRO A 139 -3.69 -7.76 4.85
CA PRO A 139 -3.16 -9.09 5.14
C PRO A 139 -3.54 -10.12 4.08
N SER A 140 -4.79 -10.11 3.64
CA SER A 140 -5.28 -11.04 2.61
C SER A 140 -4.64 -10.77 1.26
N ALA A 141 -4.51 -9.50 0.89
CA ALA A 141 -3.93 -9.11 -0.40
C ALA A 141 -2.48 -9.57 -0.51
N ILE A 142 -1.66 -9.30 0.51
CA ILE A 142 -0.25 -9.66 0.48
C ILE A 142 -0.09 -11.19 0.54
N SER A 143 -0.82 -11.87 1.42
CA SER A 143 -0.74 -13.32 1.54
C SER A 143 -1.11 -14.04 0.24
N SER A 144 -2.09 -13.50 -0.50
CA SER A 144 -2.53 -14.12 -1.76
C SER A 144 -1.46 -14.09 -2.84
N VAL A 145 -0.52 -13.15 -2.80
CA VAL A 145 0.54 -13.02 -3.81
C VAL A 145 1.90 -13.53 -3.33
N LEU A 146 2.05 -13.80 -2.04
CA LEU A 146 3.27 -14.42 -1.53
C LEU A 146 3.34 -15.92 -1.86
N GLY A 147 2.21 -16.51 -2.11
CA GLY A 147 2.09 -17.90 -2.44
C GLY A 147 1.97 -18.77 -1.23
#